data_e9cb4f6b6f8bc1f2ed22f9e675d77dd1
#
_entry.id   e9cb4f6b6f8bc1f2ed22f9e675d77dd1
#
_cell.length_a   1.000
_cell.length_b   1.000
_cell.length_c   1.000
_cell.angle_alpha   90.00
_cell.angle_beta   90.00
_cell.angle_gamma   90.00
#
_symmetry.space_group_name_H-M   'P 1'
#
loop_
_entity.id
_entity.type
_entity.pdbx_description
1 polymer ?
#
loop_
_entity_poly.entity_id
_entity_poly.type
_entity_poly.pdbx_seq_one_letter_code
_entity_poly.pdbx_strand_id
1 'polypeptide(L)'
;MSLGRKQSIDNSAWLEAVATIEEAVSRAELDELTAATVADIKAVTAGKCAAYAWSAGKDSIVLGKLCEAAGVTDSMIGVCDLEYPAFAAWIEEHKPAGCEVINTHQDIDWLAKHQEMLFPKDSAAAGRWFSIVQHRAQREYFKAHELDIIILGRRRADGNYVGRNSNIYTDGKGVTRFSPLAAWKHEHILAYIHYHQLPLPPIYGWKNGYLCGTHPWPARQWTGSIENGWREVYDIDPSIVLAAAEKIDSARAFLKGVQA
;
A
#
# COMPACT_ATOMS: atom_id res chain seq x y z
N MET A 1 19.53 -4.01 13.93
CA MET A 1 19.01 -2.67 14.30
C MET A 1 17.50 -2.71 14.10
N SER A 2 16.66 -2.30 15.05
CA SER A 2 15.19 -2.33 14.85
C SER A 2 14.75 -1.05 14.16
N LEU A 3 14.03 -1.19 13.04
CA LEU A 3 13.41 -0.07 12.35
C LEU A 3 12.31 0.53 13.26
N GLY A 4 12.30 1.85 13.41
CA GLY A 4 11.34 2.57 14.23
C GLY A 4 9.96 2.74 13.54
N ARG A 5 9.22 3.77 13.92
CA ARG A 5 7.98 4.11 13.19
C ARG A 5 8.29 4.57 11.78
N LYS A 6 7.47 4.16 10.80
CA LYS A 6 7.66 4.45 9.37
C LYS A 6 8.00 5.92 9.07
N GLN A 7 7.37 6.88 9.76
CA GLN A 7 7.59 8.32 9.57
C GLN A 7 8.99 8.81 10.04
N SER A 8 9.71 8.00 10.79
CA SER A 8 11.04 8.33 11.34
C SER A 8 12.18 7.58 10.65
N ILE A 9 11.89 6.80 9.61
CA ILE A 9 12.85 5.95 8.91
C ILE A 9 13.10 6.55 7.53
N ASP A 10 14.32 6.90 7.21
CA ASP A 10 14.67 7.28 5.84
C ASP A 10 14.79 6.06 4.91
N ASN A 11 14.87 6.31 3.60
CA ASN A 11 14.91 5.23 2.62
C ASN A 11 16.21 4.42 2.70
N SER A 12 17.32 5.01 3.12
CA SER A 12 18.60 4.33 3.26
C SER A 12 18.57 3.28 4.37
N ALA A 13 17.93 3.59 5.49
CA ALA A 13 17.73 2.62 6.59
C ALA A 13 16.87 1.43 6.16
N TRP A 14 15.89 1.63 5.29
CA TRP A 14 15.14 0.52 4.70
C TRP A 14 16.02 -0.38 3.81
N LEU A 15 16.86 0.21 2.97
CA LEU A 15 17.78 -0.53 2.09
C LEU A 15 18.83 -1.31 2.90
N GLU A 16 19.38 -0.70 3.95
CA GLU A 16 20.29 -1.37 4.88
C GLU A 16 19.61 -2.56 5.57
N ALA A 17 18.38 -2.38 6.07
CA ALA A 17 17.63 -3.47 6.70
C ALA A 17 17.35 -4.62 5.73
N VAL A 18 17.08 -4.34 4.45
CA VAL A 18 16.94 -5.39 3.43
C VAL A 18 18.26 -6.14 3.21
N ALA A 19 19.37 -5.41 3.16
CA ALA A 19 20.69 -6.02 2.92
C ALA A 19 21.19 -6.93 4.07
N THR A 20 20.75 -6.65 5.32
CA THR A 20 21.19 -7.37 6.53
C THR A 20 20.05 -8.16 7.18
N ILE A 21 19.00 -8.49 6.43
CA ILE A 21 17.76 -9.01 7.01
C ILE A 21 17.92 -10.36 7.71
N GLU A 22 18.80 -11.23 7.24
CA GLU A 22 19.09 -12.52 7.85
C GLU A 22 19.75 -12.40 9.24
N GLU A 23 20.46 -11.32 9.50
CA GLU A 23 21.02 -10.99 10.81
C GLU A 23 19.94 -10.48 11.80
N ALA A 24 18.89 -9.85 11.27
CA ALA A 24 17.84 -9.25 12.05
C ALA A 24 16.71 -10.22 12.43
N VAL A 25 16.39 -11.16 11.54
CA VAL A 25 15.29 -12.13 11.73
C VAL A 25 15.74 -13.51 11.22
N SER A 26 15.82 -14.46 12.11
CA SER A 26 16.13 -15.84 11.73
C SER A 26 14.96 -16.51 11.01
N ARG A 27 15.27 -17.50 10.17
CA ARG A 27 14.24 -18.30 9.48
C ARG A 27 13.30 -18.98 10.48
N ALA A 28 13.84 -19.52 11.57
CA ALA A 28 13.05 -20.23 12.59
C ALA A 28 12.06 -19.29 13.31
N GLU A 29 12.50 -18.09 13.69
CA GLU A 29 11.61 -17.06 14.28
C GLU A 29 10.48 -16.67 13.32
N LEU A 30 10.81 -16.50 12.04
CA LEU A 30 9.82 -16.17 11.03
C LEU A 30 8.82 -17.29 10.79
N ASP A 31 9.28 -18.54 10.73
CA ASP A 31 8.41 -19.71 10.51
C ASP A 31 7.41 -19.89 11.67
N GLU A 32 7.85 -19.69 12.92
CA GLU A 32 6.98 -19.71 14.11
C GLU A 32 5.93 -18.59 14.05
N LEU A 33 6.35 -17.37 13.77
CA LEU A 33 5.46 -16.22 13.64
C LEU A 33 4.45 -16.42 12.51
N THR A 34 4.90 -16.97 11.38
CA THR A 34 4.07 -17.31 10.22
C THR A 34 3.01 -18.33 10.59
N ALA A 35 3.39 -19.44 11.23
CA ALA A 35 2.48 -20.49 11.64
C ALA A 35 1.40 -19.97 12.60
N ALA A 36 1.80 -19.15 13.59
CA ALA A 36 0.87 -18.52 14.53
C ALA A 36 -0.12 -17.59 13.82
N THR A 37 0.37 -16.77 12.88
CA THR A 37 -0.48 -15.85 12.13
C THR A 37 -1.48 -16.57 11.22
N VAL A 38 -1.04 -17.63 10.53
CA VAL A 38 -1.92 -18.47 9.70
C VAL A 38 -3.00 -19.14 10.55
N ALA A 39 -2.64 -19.65 11.73
CA ALA A 39 -3.61 -20.24 12.67
C ALA A 39 -4.65 -19.20 13.15
N ASP A 40 -4.21 -17.97 13.44
CA ASP A 40 -5.09 -16.87 13.85
C ASP A 40 -6.06 -16.47 12.72
N ILE A 41 -5.57 -16.36 11.48
CA ILE A 41 -6.44 -16.12 10.31
C ILE A 41 -7.49 -17.21 10.19
N LYS A 42 -7.10 -18.50 10.23
CA LYS A 42 -8.03 -19.63 10.15
C LYS A 42 -9.11 -19.58 11.25
N ALA A 43 -8.70 -19.30 12.48
CA ALA A 43 -9.63 -19.24 13.62
C ALA A 43 -10.63 -18.09 13.48
N VAL A 44 -10.15 -16.91 13.06
CA VAL A 44 -11.00 -15.70 12.93
C VAL A 44 -11.96 -15.82 11.75
N THR A 45 -11.56 -16.48 10.65
CA THR A 45 -12.39 -16.59 9.44
C THR A 45 -13.24 -17.85 9.38
N ALA A 46 -13.13 -18.75 10.34
CA ALA A 46 -13.91 -19.98 10.37
C ALA A 46 -15.43 -19.72 10.31
N GLY A 47 -16.08 -20.28 9.28
CA GLY A 47 -17.52 -20.12 9.04
C GLY A 47 -17.97 -18.72 8.60
N LYS A 48 -17.04 -17.86 8.16
CA LYS A 48 -17.32 -16.50 7.69
C LYS A 48 -17.01 -16.34 6.21
N CYS A 49 -17.77 -15.48 5.54
CA CYS A 49 -17.41 -14.95 4.24
C CYS A 49 -16.30 -13.89 4.43
N ALA A 50 -15.08 -14.25 4.02
CA ALA A 50 -13.89 -13.45 4.28
C ALA A 50 -13.06 -13.23 3.01
N ALA A 51 -12.50 -12.02 2.86
CA ALA A 51 -11.56 -11.70 1.80
C ALA A 51 -10.43 -10.83 2.35
N TYR A 52 -9.34 -10.67 1.60
CA TYR A 52 -8.27 -9.75 1.98
C TYR A 52 -8.09 -8.60 1.00
N ALA A 53 -7.72 -7.44 1.53
CA ALA A 53 -7.35 -6.31 0.69
C ALA A 53 -5.87 -6.39 0.33
N TRP A 54 -5.61 -6.56 -0.97
CA TRP A 54 -4.28 -6.59 -1.54
C TRP A 54 -3.99 -5.24 -2.20
N SER A 55 -2.97 -4.53 -1.77
CA SER A 55 -2.61 -3.20 -2.29
C SER A 55 -1.34 -3.22 -3.14
N ALA A 56 -0.84 -4.40 -3.48
CA ALA A 56 0.46 -4.61 -4.11
C ALA A 56 1.66 -4.04 -3.31
N GLY A 57 1.43 -3.50 -2.12
CA GLY A 57 2.48 -3.10 -1.19
C GLY A 57 3.07 -4.30 -0.45
N LYS A 58 4.33 -4.19 -0.01
CA LYS A 58 5.07 -5.26 0.68
C LYS A 58 4.27 -5.97 1.77
N ASP A 59 3.51 -5.22 2.57
CA ASP A 59 2.72 -5.78 3.67
C ASP A 59 1.54 -6.62 3.16
N SER A 60 0.88 -6.16 2.08
CA SER A 60 -0.25 -6.87 1.49
C SER A 60 0.19 -8.08 0.65
N ILE A 61 1.40 -8.06 0.09
CA ILE A 61 2.00 -9.22 -0.59
C ILE A 61 2.22 -10.34 0.42
N VAL A 62 2.81 -10.03 1.58
CA VAL A 62 2.98 -11.01 2.68
C VAL A 62 1.63 -11.47 3.19
N LEU A 63 0.70 -10.54 3.45
CA LEU A 63 -0.66 -10.87 3.88
C LEU A 63 -1.34 -11.87 2.93
N GLY A 64 -1.25 -11.65 1.61
CA GLY A 64 -1.85 -12.52 0.61
C GLY A 64 -1.36 -13.97 0.76
N LYS A 65 -0.05 -14.17 0.93
CA LYS A 65 0.53 -15.51 1.13
C LYS A 65 0.05 -16.18 2.42
N LEU A 66 -0.10 -15.42 3.49
CA LEU A 66 -0.62 -15.93 4.76
C LEU A 66 -2.13 -16.26 4.66
N CYS A 67 -2.91 -15.44 3.95
CA CYS A 67 -4.31 -15.68 3.68
C CYS A 67 -4.51 -16.93 2.82
N GLU A 68 -3.75 -17.08 1.73
CA GLU A 68 -3.74 -18.27 0.88
C GLU A 68 -3.43 -19.55 1.72
N ALA A 69 -2.40 -19.51 2.57
CA ALA A 69 -2.05 -20.61 3.47
C ALA A 69 -3.13 -20.90 4.52
N ALA A 70 -3.95 -19.89 4.86
CA ALA A 70 -5.08 -20.04 5.76
C ALA A 70 -6.37 -20.51 5.06
N GLY A 71 -6.38 -20.58 3.72
CA GLY A 71 -7.56 -20.96 2.92
C GLY A 71 -8.48 -19.79 2.57
N VAL A 72 -8.04 -18.54 2.74
CA VAL A 72 -8.74 -17.35 2.28
C VAL A 72 -8.12 -16.91 0.96
N THR A 73 -8.84 -17.10 -0.15
CA THR A 73 -8.36 -16.85 -1.53
C THR A 73 -8.98 -15.61 -2.16
N ASP A 74 -10.16 -15.21 -1.72
CA ASP A 74 -10.84 -14.04 -2.25
C ASP A 74 -10.11 -12.76 -1.85
N SER A 75 -9.90 -11.88 -2.83
CA SER A 75 -9.14 -10.67 -2.62
C SER A 75 -9.57 -9.53 -3.53
N MET A 76 -9.24 -8.31 -3.14
CA MET A 76 -9.51 -7.12 -3.92
C MET A 76 -8.35 -6.12 -3.86
N ILE A 77 -8.23 -5.29 -4.90
CA ILE A 77 -7.39 -4.11 -4.91
C ILE A 77 -8.20 -2.88 -5.33
N GLY A 78 -8.04 -1.78 -4.58
CA GLY A 78 -8.54 -0.47 -5.00
C GLY A 78 -7.48 0.28 -5.79
N VAL A 79 -7.83 0.77 -6.97
CA VAL A 79 -6.96 1.59 -7.84
C VAL A 79 -7.70 2.85 -8.28
N CYS A 80 -6.98 3.76 -8.92
CA CYS A 80 -7.56 4.89 -9.66
C CYS A 80 -6.83 5.11 -10.99
N ASP A 81 -7.33 6.02 -11.82
CA ASP A 81 -6.75 6.29 -13.15
C ASP A 81 -5.44 7.11 -13.08
N LEU A 82 -4.92 7.36 -11.87
CA LEU A 82 -3.68 8.11 -11.59
C LEU A 82 -2.55 7.20 -11.05
N GLU A 83 -2.64 5.90 -11.28
CA GLU A 83 -1.54 5.00 -10.94
C GLU A 83 -0.34 5.22 -11.89
N TYR A 84 0.88 4.91 -11.42
CA TYR A 84 2.03 4.86 -12.31
C TYR A 84 1.83 3.71 -13.33
N PRO A 85 2.04 3.94 -14.64
CA PRO A 85 1.87 2.89 -15.66
C PRO A 85 2.66 1.61 -15.37
N ALA A 86 3.92 1.75 -14.92
CA ALA A 86 4.75 0.61 -14.54
C ALA A 86 4.19 -0.16 -13.33
N PHE A 87 3.53 0.52 -12.40
CA PHE A 87 2.87 -0.12 -11.27
C PHE A 87 1.57 -0.81 -11.67
N ALA A 88 0.78 -0.17 -12.54
CA ALA A 88 -0.45 -0.77 -13.07
C ALA A 88 -0.14 -2.06 -13.85
N ALA A 89 0.90 -2.05 -14.69
CA ALA A 89 1.36 -3.23 -15.43
C ALA A 89 1.82 -4.34 -14.47
N TRP A 90 2.56 -3.99 -13.41
CA TRP A 90 3.01 -4.95 -12.41
C TRP A 90 1.82 -5.59 -11.65
N ILE A 91 0.77 -4.80 -11.33
CA ILE A 91 -0.46 -5.32 -10.70
C ILE A 91 -1.08 -6.40 -11.60
N GLU A 92 -1.25 -6.13 -12.88
CA GLU A 92 -1.87 -7.09 -13.81
C GLU A 92 -1.09 -8.41 -13.89
N GLU A 93 0.23 -8.36 -13.82
CA GLU A 93 1.09 -9.54 -13.89
C GLU A 93 1.12 -10.34 -12.58
N HIS A 94 1.04 -9.66 -11.41
CA HIS A 94 1.35 -10.26 -10.11
C HIS A 94 0.15 -10.32 -9.14
N LYS A 95 -1.01 -9.79 -9.51
CA LYS A 95 -2.19 -9.86 -8.64
C LYS A 95 -2.57 -11.32 -8.36
N PRO A 96 -3.05 -11.63 -7.15
CA PRO A 96 -3.54 -12.95 -6.82
C PRO A 96 -4.60 -13.43 -7.82
N ALA A 97 -4.65 -14.73 -8.06
CA ALA A 97 -5.68 -15.31 -8.93
C ALA A 97 -7.08 -14.97 -8.37
N GLY A 98 -7.96 -14.43 -9.21
CA GLY A 98 -9.30 -14.00 -8.79
C GLY A 98 -9.35 -12.69 -8.00
N CYS A 99 -8.23 -11.95 -7.87
CA CYS A 99 -8.24 -10.63 -7.25
C CYS A 99 -9.09 -9.65 -8.06
N GLU A 100 -10.13 -9.09 -7.44
CA GLU A 100 -10.99 -8.10 -8.08
C GLU A 100 -10.34 -6.72 -8.04
N VAL A 101 -10.24 -6.07 -9.20
CA VAL A 101 -9.70 -4.72 -9.34
C VAL A 101 -10.86 -3.72 -9.34
N ILE A 102 -10.92 -2.86 -8.33
CA ILE A 102 -11.97 -1.85 -8.19
C ILE A 102 -11.36 -0.48 -8.48
N ASN A 103 -11.68 0.07 -9.66
CA ASN A 103 -11.27 1.41 -10.03
C ASN A 103 -12.23 2.45 -9.45
N THR A 104 -11.69 3.40 -8.71
CA THR A 104 -12.46 4.49 -8.08
C THR A 104 -12.53 5.76 -8.94
N HIS A 105 -11.90 5.74 -10.13
CA HIS A 105 -12.02 6.73 -11.21
C HIS A 105 -11.59 8.16 -10.86
N GLN A 106 -10.58 8.33 -10.00
CA GLN A 106 -9.89 9.62 -9.94
C GLN A 106 -8.92 9.70 -11.12
N ASP A 107 -9.17 10.63 -12.02
CA ASP A 107 -8.37 10.90 -13.23
C ASP A 107 -7.72 12.29 -13.19
N ILE A 108 -7.05 12.70 -14.27
CA ILE A 108 -6.41 14.03 -14.38
C ILE A 108 -7.47 15.16 -14.34
N ASP A 109 -8.67 14.97 -14.90
CA ASP A 109 -9.74 15.96 -14.85
C ASP A 109 -10.30 16.15 -13.45
N TRP A 110 -10.41 15.05 -12.70
CA TRP A 110 -10.73 15.10 -11.28
C TRP A 110 -9.62 15.83 -10.50
N LEU A 111 -8.35 15.49 -10.74
CA LEU A 111 -7.20 16.10 -10.05
C LEU A 111 -7.07 17.61 -10.35
N ALA A 112 -7.35 18.03 -11.58
CA ALA A 112 -7.35 19.46 -11.95
C ALA A 112 -8.36 20.29 -11.14
N LYS A 113 -9.46 19.66 -10.69
CA LYS A 113 -10.48 20.27 -9.82
C LYS A 113 -10.15 20.15 -8.33
N HIS A 114 -9.20 19.26 -7.96
CA HIS A 114 -8.83 18.94 -6.59
C HIS A 114 -7.32 19.07 -6.37
N GLN A 115 -6.73 20.21 -6.77
CA GLN A 115 -5.28 20.41 -6.73
C GLN A 115 -4.70 20.42 -5.30
N GLU A 116 -5.54 20.61 -4.28
CA GLU A 116 -5.16 20.45 -2.87
C GLU A 116 -4.79 18.99 -2.52
N MET A 117 -5.14 18.04 -3.38
CA MET A 117 -4.77 16.64 -3.24
C MET A 117 -3.39 16.31 -3.82
N LEU A 118 -2.78 17.25 -4.56
CA LEU A 118 -1.48 17.04 -5.20
C LEU A 118 -0.34 17.11 -4.19
N PHE A 119 0.48 16.07 -4.14
CA PHE A 119 1.66 15.96 -3.30
C PHE A 119 1.39 16.33 -1.82
N PRO A 120 0.67 15.47 -1.07
CA PRO A 120 0.24 15.76 0.28
C PRO A 120 1.39 16.23 1.18
N LYS A 121 1.18 17.35 1.89
CA LYS A 121 2.18 17.95 2.79
C LYS A 121 2.06 17.41 4.21
N ASP A 122 0.95 16.75 4.52
CA ASP A 122 0.65 16.24 5.87
C ASP A 122 -0.13 14.92 5.81
N SER A 123 -0.23 14.26 6.96
CA SER A 123 -0.91 12.99 7.11
C SER A 123 -2.42 13.07 6.89
N ALA A 124 -3.05 14.22 7.09
CA ALA A 124 -4.49 14.40 6.86
C ALA A 124 -4.80 14.42 5.36
N ALA A 125 -3.99 15.14 4.57
CA ALA A 125 -4.10 15.16 3.11
C ALA A 125 -3.80 13.77 2.51
N ALA A 126 -2.75 13.08 3.00
CA ALA A 126 -2.46 11.71 2.62
C ALA A 126 -3.59 10.75 2.98
N GLY A 127 -4.19 10.90 4.17
CA GLY A 127 -5.33 10.10 4.63
C GLY A 127 -6.57 10.26 3.75
N ARG A 128 -6.76 11.41 3.07
CA ARG A 128 -7.85 11.60 2.11
C ARG A 128 -7.70 10.68 0.89
N TRP A 129 -6.49 10.52 0.34
CA TRP A 129 -6.23 9.55 -0.73
C TRP A 129 -6.61 8.13 -0.34
N PHE A 130 -6.21 7.69 0.86
CA PHE A 130 -6.65 6.39 1.39
C PHE A 130 -8.17 6.26 1.46
N SER A 131 -8.83 7.33 1.85
CA SER A 131 -10.30 7.32 2.02
C SER A 131 -11.03 7.18 0.69
N ILE A 132 -10.60 7.90 -0.36
CA ILE A 132 -11.29 7.95 -1.66
C ILE A 132 -10.94 6.78 -2.59
N VAL A 133 -9.76 6.18 -2.43
CA VAL A 133 -9.34 5.02 -3.23
C VAL A 133 -9.52 3.73 -2.41
N GLN A 134 -8.64 3.48 -1.45
CA GLN A 134 -8.58 2.18 -0.77
C GLN A 134 -9.82 1.89 0.09
N HIS A 135 -10.22 2.81 0.97
CA HIS A 135 -11.37 2.56 1.85
C HIS A 135 -12.69 2.56 1.10
N ARG A 136 -12.80 3.32 0.00
CA ARG A 136 -13.99 3.29 -0.86
C ARG A 136 -14.10 1.93 -1.55
N ALA A 137 -13.05 1.47 -2.21
CA ALA A 137 -13.03 0.18 -2.88
C ALA A 137 -13.29 -0.98 -1.90
N GLN A 138 -12.67 -0.96 -0.71
CA GLN A 138 -12.93 -1.96 0.34
C GLN A 138 -14.39 -2.01 0.76
N ARG A 139 -15.07 -0.85 0.90
CA ARG A 139 -16.50 -0.82 1.28
C ARG A 139 -17.39 -1.31 0.15
N GLU A 140 -17.08 -0.96 -1.09
CA GLU A 140 -17.83 -1.42 -2.26
C GLU A 140 -17.74 -2.93 -2.36
N TYR A 141 -16.52 -3.48 -2.28
CA TYR A 141 -16.29 -4.92 -2.30
C TYR A 141 -16.97 -5.65 -1.13
N PHE A 142 -16.77 -5.14 0.09
CA PHE A 142 -17.36 -5.73 1.31
C PHE A 142 -18.87 -5.90 1.20
N LYS A 143 -19.54 -4.89 0.65
CA LYS A 143 -21.01 -4.91 0.47
C LYS A 143 -21.44 -5.78 -0.70
N ALA A 144 -20.75 -5.71 -1.83
CA ALA A 144 -21.10 -6.46 -3.04
C ALA A 144 -20.99 -7.97 -2.82
N HIS A 145 -20.01 -8.41 -2.02
CA HIS A 145 -19.77 -9.81 -1.72
C HIS A 145 -20.35 -10.25 -0.37
N GLU A 146 -21.14 -9.41 0.31
CA GLU A 146 -21.78 -9.70 1.60
C GLU A 146 -20.77 -10.25 2.64
N LEU A 147 -19.57 -9.66 2.70
CA LEU A 147 -18.52 -10.16 3.59
C LEU A 147 -18.87 -9.96 5.06
N ASP A 148 -18.50 -10.93 5.89
CA ASP A 148 -18.48 -10.80 7.35
C ASP A 148 -17.25 -10.03 7.82
N ILE A 149 -16.10 -10.18 7.11
CA ILE A 149 -14.83 -9.61 7.51
C ILE A 149 -13.90 -9.39 6.31
N ILE A 150 -13.19 -8.26 6.32
CA ILE A 150 -12.08 -7.97 5.38
C ILE A 150 -10.75 -7.91 6.11
N ILE A 151 -9.76 -8.65 5.60
CA ILE A 151 -8.44 -8.79 6.21
C ILE A 151 -7.50 -7.74 5.61
N LEU A 152 -6.75 -7.03 6.47
CA LEU A 152 -5.87 -5.94 6.09
C LEU A 152 -4.43 -6.17 6.57
N GLY A 153 -3.46 -5.78 5.76
CA GLY A 153 -2.03 -5.79 6.11
C GLY A 153 -1.60 -4.65 7.06
N ARG A 154 -2.47 -4.16 7.94
CA ARG A 154 -2.17 -3.05 8.86
C ARG A 154 -1.33 -3.53 10.04
N ARG A 155 -0.36 -2.70 10.43
CA ARG A 155 0.53 -2.98 11.56
C ARG A 155 0.62 -1.79 12.51
N ARG A 156 0.87 -2.06 13.80
CA ARG A 156 1.15 -1.01 14.80
C ARG A 156 2.47 -0.29 14.50
N ALA A 157 3.44 -0.98 13.91
CA ALA A 157 4.72 -0.42 13.49
C ALA A 157 4.56 0.75 12.50
N ASP A 158 3.50 0.74 11.67
CA ASP A 158 3.17 1.83 10.75
C ASP A 158 2.35 2.96 11.42
N GLY A 159 2.01 2.82 12.70
CA GLY A 159 1.12 3.76 13.40
C GLY A 159 -0.36 3.59 13.06
N ASN A 160 -0.75 2.51 12.37
CA ASN A 160 -2.13 2.25 11.99
C ASN A 160 -2.99 1.80 13.18
N TYR A 161 -4.26 2.19 13.16
CA TYR A 161 -5.26 1.60 14.04
C TYR A 161 -5.62 0.19 13.56
N VAL A 162 -5.48 -0.79 14.45
CA VAL A 162 -5.69 -2.23 14.17
C VAL A 162 -6.82 -2.85 15.00
N GLY A 163 -7.51 -2.05 15.82
CA GLY A 163 -8.46 -2.52 16.83
C GLY A 163 -7.83 -2.66 18.23
N ARG A 164 -8.64 -2.63 19.27
CA ARG A 164 -8.18 -2.74 20.66
C ARG A 164 -7.91 -4.18 21.06
N ASN A 165 -8.87 -5.07 20.78
CA ASN A 165 -8.81 -6.47 21.17
C ASN A 165 -8.83 -7.34 19.90
N SER A 166 -8.05 -8.43 19.89
CA SER A 166 -8.00 -9.41 18.78
C SER A 166 -7.74 -8.83 17.39
N ASN A 167 -7.26 -7.57 17.31
CA ASN A 167 -6.95 -6.87 16.06
C ASN A 167 -8.14 -6.76 15.09
N ILE A 168 -9.37 -6.80 15.62
CA ILE A 168 -10.63 -6.69 14.86
C ILE A 168 -11.37 -5.43 15.31
N TYR A 169 -11.99 -4.75 14.35
CA TYR A 169 -12.93 -3.66 14.64
C TYR A 169 -13.91 -3.47 13.49
N THR A 170 -15.10 -2.97 13.81
CA THR A 170 -16.09 -2.51 12.83
C THR A 170 -16.07 -0.99 12.79
N ASP A 171 -15.95 -0.41 11.58
CA ASP A 171 -15.95 1.05 11.42
C ASP A 171 -17.39 1.61 11.44
N GLY A 172 -17.50 2.95 11.49
CA GLY A 172 -18.79 3.65 11.50
C GLY A 172 -19.65 3.46 10.24
N LYS A 173 -19.14 2.75 9.22
CA LYS A 173 -19.84 2.40 7.98
C LYS A 173 -20.21 0.91 7.91
N GLY A 174 -20.02 0.19 8.99
CA GLY A 174 -20.40 -1.22 9.13
C GLY A 174 -19.39 -2.20 8.54
N VAL A 175 -18.18 -1.78 8.17
CA VAL A 175 -17.16 -2.68 7.63
C VAL A 175 -16.33 -3.26 8.76
N THR A 176 -16.38 -4.59 8.93
CA THR A 176 -15.55 -5.31 9.91
C THR A 176 -14.16 -5.61 9.32
N ARG A 177 -13.12 -5.21 10.04
CA ARG A 177 -11.71 -5.33 9.62
C ARG A 177 -10.92 -6.16 10.61
N PHE A 178 -10.06 -7.03 10.08
CA PHE A 178 -9.10 -7.81 10.83
C PHE A 178 -7.67 -7.52 10.34
N SER A 179 -6.74 -7.37 11.27
CA SER A 179 -5.33 -7.05 10.97
C SER A 179 -4.40 -8.07 11.60
N PRO A 180 -4.21 -9.26 10.98
CA PRO A 180 -3.39 -10.34 11.54
C PRO A 180 -1.91 -9.96 11.68
N LEU A 181 -1.42 -9.04 10.84
CA LEU A 181 -0.05 -8.53 10.89
C LEU A 181 0.17 -7.47 11.98
N ALA A 182 -0.81 -7.19 12.84
CA ALA A 182 -0.78 -6.07 13.78
C ALA A 182 0.48 -5.99 14.66
N ALA A 183 1.05 -7.13 15.06
CA ALA A 183 2.26 -7.24 15.88
C ALA A 183 3.55 -7.43 15.06
N TRP A 184 3.47 -7.60 13.74
CA TRP A 184 4.64 -7.78 12.90
C TRP A 184 5.48 -6.50 12.83
N LYS A 185 6.79 -6.63 12.98
CA LYS A 185 7.77 -5.57 12.78
C LYS A 185 8.01 -5.35 11.27
N HIS A 186 8.69 -4.27 10.91
CA HIS A 186 9.12 -4.03 9.54
C HIS A 186 10.06 -5.15 9.06
N GLU A 187 10.98 -5.56 9.93
CA GLU A 187 11.96 -6.62 9.67
C GLU A 187 11.29 -7.96 9.38
N HIS A 188 10.18 -8.30 10.06
CA HIS A 188 9.45 -9.54 9.77
C HIS A 188 8.86 -9.55 8.36
N ILE A 189 8.34 -8.42 7.87
CA ILE A 189 7.83 -8.27 6.51
C ILE A 189 8.96 -8.41 5.47
N LEU A 190 10.08 -7.73 5.71
CA LEU A 190 11.25 -7.82 4.83
C LEU A 190 11.85 -9.22 4.80
N ALA A 191 11.96 -9.87 5.97
CA ALA A 191 12.45 -11.25 6.10
C ALA A 191 11.53 -12.23 5.35
N TYR A 192 10.21 -12.08 5.47
CA TYR A 192 9.27 -12.93 4.75
C TYR A 192 9.44 -12.82 3.23
N ILE A 193 9.55 -11.59 2.73
CA ILE A 193 9.79 -11.32 1.31
C ILE A 193 11.11 -11.94 0.86
N HIS A 194 12.18 -11.74 1.63
CA HIS A 194 13.51 -12.27 1.35
C HIS A 194 13.54 -13.80 1.31
N TYR A 195 13.12 -14.46 2.40
CA TYR A 195 13.17 -15.92 2.51
C TYR A 195 12.23 -16.66 1.54
N HIS A 196 11.15 -16.02 1.11
CA HIS A 196 10.21 -16.57 0.13
C HIS A 196 10.42 -16.03 -1.28
N GLN A 197 11.45 -15.19 -1.50
CA GLN A 197 11.82 -14.61 -2.79
C GLN A 197 10.62 -13.96 -3.51
N LEU A 198 9.78 -13.22 -2.74
CA LEU A 198 8.58 -12.60 -3.29
C LEU A 198 8.94 -11.37 -4.13
N PRO A 199 8.39 -11.22 -5.33
CA PRO A 199 8.62 -10.04 -6.14
C PRO A 199 7.99 -8.80 -5.49
N LEU A 200 8.71 -7.68 -5.58
CA LEU A 200 8.21 -6.38 -5.17
C LEU A 200 7.94 -5.49 -6.40
N PRO A 201 6.92 -4.63 -6.36
CA PRO A 201 6.67 -3.71 -7.46
C PRO A 201 7.80 -2.71 -7.64
N PRO A 202 7.98 -2.15 -8.87
CA PRO A 202 9.08 -1.26 -9.22
C PRO A 202 9.17 -0.02 -8.32
N ILE A 203 8.08 0.37 -7.69
CA ILE A 203 8.02 1.50 -6.75
C ILE A 203 9.09 1.41 -5.66
N TYR A 204 9.40 0.20 -5.15
CA TYR A 204 10.40 0.04 -4.09
C TYR A 204 11.84 0.27 -4.56
N GLY A 205 12.09 0.24 -5.86
CA GLY A 205 13.37 0.63 -6.48
C GLY A 205 13.50 2.13 -6.79
N TRP A 206 12.42 2.91 -6.69
CA TRP A 206 12.46 4.34 -6.95
C TRP A 206 12.93 5.15 -5.74
N LYS A 207 13.31 6.40 -5.98
CA LYS A 207 13.64 7.35 -4.90
C LYS A 207 12.52 7.40 -3.86
N ASN A 208 12.86 7.24 -2.61
CA ASN A 208 11.91 7.21 -1.48
C ASN A 208 10.80 6.14 -1.58
N GLY A 209 11.04 5.04 -2.33
CA GLY A 209 10.02 4.03 -2.59
C GLY A 209 9.42 3.38 -1.35
N TYR A 210 10.25 3.07 -0.35
CA TYR A 210 9.78 2.51 0.94
C TYR A 210 8.99 3.51 1.78
N LEU A 211 9.29 4.80 1.66
CA LEU A 211 8.55 5.88 2.36
C LEU A 211 7.22 6.18 1.68
N CYS A 212 7.24 6.31 0.35
CA CYS A 212 6.04 6.64 -0.44
C CYS A 212 5.07 5.47 -0.51
N GLY A 213 5.58 4.23 -0.67
CA GLY A 213 4.73 3.05 -0.83
C GLY A 213 3.92 3.06 -2.13
N THR A 214 2.95 2.15 -2.20
CA THR A 214 2.10 1.95 -3.38
C THR A 214 0.90 2.90 -3.38
N HIS A 215 1.12 4.15 -3.74
CA HIS A 215 0.10 5.18 -3.87
C HIS A 215 0.07 5.72 -5.30
N PRO A 216 -1.07 6.27 -5.77
CA PRO A 216 -1.15 7.00 -7.01
C PRO A 216 -0.10 8.11 -7.05
N TRP A 217 0.40 8.46 -8.24
CA TRP A 217 1.49 9.43 -8.35
C TRP A 217 1.19 10.81 -7.72
N PRO A 218 -0.06 11.34 -7.70
CA PRO A 218 -0.34 12.60 -7.03
C PRO A 218 -0.30 12.50 -5.51
N ALA A 219 -0.46 11.28 -4.97
CA ALA A 219 -0.43 11.04 -3.53
C ALA A 219 1.00 10.86 -2.98
N ARG A 220 2.03 11.08 -3.81
CA ARG A 220 3.43 10.98 -3.40
C ARG A 220 3.74 11.99 -2.30
N GLN A 221 4.21 11.49 -1.17
CA GLN A 221 4.52 12.26 0.03
C GLN A 221 6.02 12.58 0.11
N TRP A 222 6.40 13.43 1.08
CA TRP A 222 7.80 13.76 1.41
C TRP A 222 8.55 14.55 0.35
N THR A 223 7.82 15.17 -0.59
CA THR A 223 8.42 15.95 -1.68
C THR A 223 8.88 17.35 -1.25
N GLY A 224 8.36 17.87 -0.13
CA GLY A 224 8.66 19.20 0.41
C GLY A 224 8.02 20.35 -0.35
N SER A 225 7.85 20.27 -1.66
CA SER A 225 7.21 21.27 -2.50
C SER A 225 6.48 20.65 -3.69
N ILE A 226 5.59 21.42 -4.31
CA ILE A 226 4.90 21.01 -5.56
C ILE A 226 5.91 20.81 -6.70
N GLU A 227 6.91 21.68 -6.80
CA GLU A 227 7.95 21.56 -7.82
C GLU A 227 8.78 20.28 -7.65
N ASN A 228 9.21 19.98 -6.43
CA ASN A 228 9.92 18.73 -6.14
C ASN A 228 9.05 17.50 -6.40
N GLY A 229 7.75 17.59 -6.11
CA GLY A 229 6.80 16.52 -6.43
C GLY A 229 6.75 16.25 -7.94
N TRP A 230 6.62 17.29 -8.75
CA TRP A 230 6.70 17.16 -10.20
C TRP A 230 8.05 16.64 -10.68
N ARG A 231 9.16 17.07 -10.05
CA ARG A 231 10.49 16.57 -10.37
C ARG A 231 10.59 15.07 -10.12
N GLU A 232 10.15 14.60 -8.95
CA GLU A 232 10.19 13.16 -8.61
C GLU A 232 9.30 12.32 -9.54
N VAL A 233 8.13 12.81 -9.92
CA VAL A 233 7.25 12.12 -10.89
C VAL A 233 7.88 12.12 -12.29
N TYR A 234 8.47 13.23 -12.70
CA TYR A 234 9.14 13.36 -13.99
C TYR A 234 10.35 12.43 -14.11
N ASP A 235 11.13 12.30 -13.05
CA ASP A 235 12.29 11.41 -12.99
C ASP A 235 11.89 9.93 -13.08
N ILE A 236 10.68 9.58 -12.63
CA ILE A 236 10.12 8.23 -12.72
C ILE A 236 9.49 7.98 -14.09
N ASP A 237 8.61 8.87 -14.52
CA ASP A 237 7.89 8.78 -15.80
C ASP A 237 7.52 10.18 -16.32
N PRO A 238 8.30 10.73 -17.26
CA PRO A 238 8.04 12.04 -17.85
C PRO A 238 6.67 12.16 -18.53
N SER A 239 6.11 11.05 -19.05
CA SER A 239 4.83 11.07 -19.76
C SER A 239 3.67 11.48 -18.88
N ILE A 240 3.72 11.15 -17.58
CA ILE A 240 2.72 11.57 -16.58
C ILE A 240 2.68 13.09 -16.48
N VAL A 241 3.85 13.73 -16.37
CA VAL A 241 3.93 15.19 -16.19
C VAL A 241 3.54 15.90 -17.48
N LEU A 242 3.87 15.35 -18.63
CA LEU A 242 3.42 15.88 -19.94
C LEU A 242 1.89 15.85 -20.04
N ALA A 243 1.24 14.73 -19.73
CA ALA A 243 -0.21 14.62 -19.72
C ALA A 243 -0.86 15.56 -18.68
N ALA A 244 -0.28 15.63 -17.47
CA ALA A 244 -0.78 16.52 -16.43
C ALA A 244 -0.69 18.01 -16.82
N ALA A 245 0.33 18.40 -17.56
CA ALA A 245 0.53 19.81 -18.00
C ALA A 245 -0.55 20.31 -18.96
N GLU A 246 -1.30 19.43 -19.59
CA GLU A 246 -2.47 19.85 -20.40
C GLU A 246 -3.56 20.50 -19.55
N LYS A 247 -3.71 20.08 -18.28
CA LYS A 247 -4.81 20.43 -17.39
C LYS A 247 -4.38 21.14 -16.10
N ILE A 248 -3.12 20.97 -15.65
CA ILE A 248 -2.63 21.45 -14.37
C ILE A 248 -1.52 22.48 -14.56
N ASP A 249 -1.77 23.70 -14.12
CA ASP A 249 -0.86 24.83 -14.33
C ASP A 249 0.52 24.64 -13.65
N SER A 250 0.57 24.03 -12.47
CA SER A 250 1.84 23.76 -11.77
C SER A 250 2.72 22.75 -12.52
N ALA A 251 2.13 21.76 -13.21
CA ALA A 251 2.87 20.83 -14.08
C ALA A 251 3.41 21.57 -15.32
N ARG A 252 2.60 22.44 -15.92
CA ARG A 252 2.99 23.28 -17.06
C ARG A 252 4.12 24.23 -16.71
N ALA A 253 4.06 24.88 -15.53
CA ALA A 253 5.11 25.74 -15.02
C ALA A 253 6.42 24.96 -14.79
N PHE A 254 6.34 23.77 -14.20
CA PHE A 254 7.49 22.88 -14.01
C PHE A 254 8.18 22.54 -15.33
N LEU A 255 7.43 22.11 -16.35
CA LEU A 255 8.02 21.75 -17.66
C LEU A 255 8.72 22.94 -18.35
N LYS A 256 8.21 24.17 -18.23
CA LYS A 256 8.88 25.37 -18.73
C LYS A 256 10.24 25.57 -18.06
N GLY A 257 10.34 25.29 -16.76
CA GLY A 257 11.61 25.39 -16.00
C GLY A 257 12.61 24.28 -16.31
N VAL A 258 12.16 23.13 -16.83
CA VAL A 258 13.05 22.03 -17.25
C VAL A 258 13.64 22.25 -18.64
N GLN A 259 12.93 23.00 -19.49
CA GLN A 259 13.33 23.26 -20.88
C GLN A 259 14.16 24.53 -21.05
N ALA A 260 14.26 25.36 -20.01
CA ALA A 260 15.06 26.59 -19.96
C ALA A 260 16.47 26.31 -19.43
#